data_5534543a640ff5493bd3e4d6a89bf332
#
_entry.id   5534543a640ff5493bd3e4d6a89bf332
#
_cell.length_a   1.000
_cell.length_b   1.000
_cell.length_c   1.000
_cell.angle_alpha   90.00
_cell.angle_beta   90.00
_cell.angle_gamma   90.00
#
_symmetry.space_group_name_H-M   'P 1'
#
loop_
_entity.id
_entity.type
_entity.pdbx_description
1 polymer ?
#
loop_
_entity_poly.entity_id
_entity_poly.type
_entity_poly.pdbx_seq_one_letter_code
_entity_poly.pdbx_strand_id
1 'polypeptide(L)'
;MEEVADVASDYFMNIFKASTCDRMKECLNAVHRRLTDDMLEVLSRPYSSDEVRAMLFQMGPTKAPGPNGINALFYQKFWHIVGNGVTDAVLDFLHTGHMVPAINYTHIVLIPKVKKPKKMADFRPISLCNVIYKIISKILVNRLKLILP
;
A
#
# COMPACT_ATOMS: atom_id res chain seq x y z
N MET A 1 15.82 23.83 -10.77
CA MET A 1 15.18 22.77 -9.91
C MET A 1 14.16 21.93 -10.67
N GLU A 2 13.44 22.50 -11.63
CA GLU A 2 12.49 21.77 -12.47
C GLU A 2 13.19 20.64 -13.28
N GLU A 3 14.29 20.92 -13.93
CA GLU A 3 15.06 19.95 -14.73
C GLU A 3 15.46 18.67 -13.97
N VAL A 4 15.79 18.77 -12.68
CA VAL A 4 16.15 17.62 -11.83
C VAL A 4 14.89 16.81 -11.48
N ALA A 5 13.77 17.47 -11.26
CA ALA A 5 12.49 16.83 -10.98
C ALA A 5 11.99 16.05 -12.20
N ASP A 6 12.16 16.60 -13.40
CA ASP A 6 11.78 15.97 -14.66
C ASP A 6 12.60 14.71 -14.93
N VAL A 7 13.94 14.78 -14.78
CA VAL A 7 14.83 13.61 -14.92
C VAL A 7 14.47 12.49 -13.94
N ALA A 8 14.14 12.86 -12.68
CA ALA A 8 13.72 11.88 -11.68
C ALA A 8 12.37 11.26 -12.04
N SER A 9 11.41 12.08 -12.45
CA SER A 9 10.07 11.63 -12.85
C SER A 9 10.14 10.68 -14.03
N ASP A 10 10.84 11.04 -15.07
CA ASP A 10 11.00 10.21 -16.29
C ASP A 10 11.66 8.87 -15.97
N TYR A 11 12.71 8.89 -15.15
CA TYR A 11 13.41 7.67 -14.75
C TYR A 11 12.49 6.71 -13.99
N PHE A 12 11.74 7.20 -12.98
CA PHE A 12 10.88 6.34 -12.18
C PHE A 12 9.59 5.98 -12.92
N MET A 13 9.02 6.84 -13.76
CA MET A 13 7.90 6.48 -14.62
C MET A 13 8.26 5.31 -15.55
N ASN A 14 9.46 5.31 -16.13
CA ASN A 14 9.91 4.20 -16.96
C ASN A 14 10.09 2.88 -16.18
N ILE A 15 10.58 2.94 -14.93
CA ILE A 15 10.70 1.75 -14.07
C ILE A 15 9.32 1.19 -13.67
N PHE A 16 8.36 2.07 -13.37
CA PHE A 16 7.01 1.65 -12.94
C PHE A 16 6.07 1.34 -14.10
N LYS A 17 6.50 1.59 -15.33
CA LYS A 17 5.73 1.23 -16.51
C LYS A 17 5.69 -0.28 -16.66
N ALA A 18 4.46 -0.83 -16.67
CA ALA A 18 4.28 -2.25 -16.93
C ALA A 18 4.79 -2.63 -18.32
N SER A 19 5.62 -3.67 -18.40
CA SER A 19 5.98 -4.30 -19.67
C SER A 19 4.90 -5.30 -20.08
N THR A 20 4.63 -5.41 -21.38
CA THR A 20 3.81 -6.49 -21.92
C THR A 20 4.56 -7.81 -21.73
N CYS A 21 3.93 -8.78 -21.08
CA CYS A 21 4.50 -10.12 -20.94
C CYS A 21 3.77 -11.07 -21.89
N ASP A 22 4.33 -11.28 -23.07
CA ASP A 22 3.72 -12.12 -24.10
C ASP A 22 3.61 -13.59 -23.70
N ARG A 23 4.41 -14.03 -22.71
CA ARG A 23 4.45 -15.40 -22.21
C ARG A 23 3.76 -15.59 -20.84
N MET A 24 2.96 -14.63 -20.38
CA MET A 24 2.31 -14.73 -19.07
C MET A 24 1.43 -15.97 -18.94
N LYS A 25 0.67 -16.32 -19.98
CA LYS A 25 -0.20 -17.51 -20.00
C LYS A 25 0.61 -18.81 -19.84
N GLU A 26 1.76 -18.92 -20.49
CA GLU A 26 2.65 -20.08 -20.36
C GLU A 26 3.19 -20.21 -18.95
N CYS A 27 3.64 -19.09 -18.35
CA CYS A 27 4.12 -19.09 -16.97
C CYS A 27 3.00 -19.45 -15.98
N LEU A 28 1.79 -18.91 -16.16
CA LEU A 28 0.65 -19.22 -15.29
C LEU A 28 0.21 -20.69 -15.42
N ASN A 29 0.24 -21.26 -16.63
CA ASN A 29 -0.10 -22.68 -16.85
C ASN A 29 0.93 -23.64 -16.23
N ALA A 30 2.18 -23.20 -16.03
CA ALA A 30 3.21 -23.98 -15.35
C ALA A 30 3.07 -23.98 -13.81
N VAL A 31 2.26 -23.08 -13.28
CA VAL A 31 2.02 -22.99 -11.83
C VAL A 31 0.75 -23.78 -11.49
N HIS A 32 0.92 -24.89 -10.77
CA HIS A 32 -0.22 -25.64 -10.26
C HIS A 32 -1.01 -24.81 -9.24
N ARG A 33 -2.35 -24.88 -9.29
CA ARG A 33 -3.22 -24.26 -8.30
C ARG A 33 -2.87 -24.81 -6.90
N ARG A 34 -2.40 -23.92 -6.03
CA ARG A 34 -2.01 -24.25 -4.64
C ARG A 34 -3.03 -23.77 -3.60
N LEU A 35 -4.04 -23.00 -4.03
CA LEU A 35 -5.08 -22.52 -3.14
C LEU A 35 -6.06 -23.65 -2.85
N THR A 36 -6.18 -24.02 -1.58
CA THR A 36 -7.20 -24.94 -1.08
C THR A 36 -8.53 -24.20 -0.86
N ASP A 37 -9.62 -24.93 -0.69
CA ASP A 37 -10.92 -24.32 -0.40
C ASP A 37 -10.92 -23.59 0.95
N ASP A 38 -10.21 -24.13 1.95
CA ASP A 38 -10.02 -23.46 3.27
C ASP A 38 -9.29 -22.11 3.13
N MET A 39 -8.25 -22.05 2.29
CA MET A 39 -7.54 -20.80 1.99
C MET A 39 -8.45 -19.78 1.29
N LEU A 40 -9.29 -20.24 0.38
CA LEU A 40 -10.27 -19.39 -0.29
C LEU A 40 -11.32 -18.87 0.68
N GLU A 41 -11.80 -19.71 1.61
CA GLU A 41 -12.71 -19.28 2.66
C GLU A 41 -12.10 -18.18 3.53
N VAL A 42 -10.85 -18.33 3.97
CA VAL A 42 -10.12 -17.32 4.76
C VAL A 42 -10.02 -15.99 4.01
N LEU A 43 -9.70 -16.02 2.71
CA LEU A 43 -9.58 -14.80 1.89
C LEU A 43 -10.93 -14.14 1.62
N SER A 44 -12.00 -14.93 1.49
CA SER A 44 -13.34 -14.47 1.12
C SER A 44 -14.17 -13.98 2.31
N ARG A 45 -13.67 -14.11 3.54
CA ARG A 45 -14.38 -13.60 4.73
C ARG A 45 -14.72 -12.13 4.59
N PRO A 46 -15.92 -11.70 4.97
CA PRO A 46 -16.26 -10.27 5.02
C PRO A 46 -15.25 -9.49 5.83
N TYR A 47 -14.95 -8.28 5.38
CA TYR A 47 -14.11 -7.35 6.15
C TYR A 47 -14.91 -6.74 7.30
N SER A 48 -14.27 -6.52 8.46
CA SER A 48 -14.93 -6.02 9.65
C SER A 48 -14.30 -4.74 10.20
N SER A 49 -15.09 -3.98 10.98
CA SER A 49 -14.61 -2.80 11.70
C SER A 49 -13.52 -3.13 12.71
N ASP A 50 -13.58 -4.29 13.34
CA ASP A 50 -12.55 -4.75 14.28
C ASP A 50 -11.23 -5.00 13.58
N GLU A 51 -11.26 -5.55 12.37
CA GLU A 51 -10.08 -5.75 11.53
C GLU A 51 -9.44 -4.40 11.16
N VAL A 52 -10.23 -3.42 10.75
CA VAL A 52 -9.75 -2.06 10.46
C VAL A 52 -9.08 -1.44 11.68
N ARG A 53 -9.74 -1.50 12.84
CA ARG A 53 -9.19 -0.99 14.10
C ARG A 53 -7.90 -1.70 14.49
N ALA A 54 -7.89 -3.03 14.45
CA ALA A 54 -6.70 -3.83 14.79
C ALA A 54 -5.50 -3.47 13.90
N MET A 55 -5.71 -3.24 12.60
CA MET A 55 -4.63 -2.86 11.69
C MET A 55 -4.06 -1.48 12.01
N LEU A 56 -4.89 -0.51 12.35
CA LEU A 56 -4.44 0.81 12.80
C LEU A 56 -3.58 0.72 14.07
N PHE A 57 -4.03 -0.04 15.07
CA PHE A 57 -3.32 -0.14 16.35
C PHE A 57 -2.05 -1.02 16.28
N GLN A 58 -1.89 -1.83 15.25
CA GLN A 58 -0.63 -2.51 14.93
C GLN A 58 0.41 -1.61 14.26
N MET A 59 0.04 -0.41 13.80
CA MET A 59 0.99 0.50 13.18
C MET A 59 1.81 1.25 14.23
N GLY A 60 3.11 1.44 13.93
CA GLY A 60 3.94 2.33 14.73
C GLY A 60 3.38 3.77 14.73
N PRO A 61 3.07 4.36 15.90
CA PRO A 61 2.34 5.61 16.00
C PRO A 61 3.03 6.79 15.29
N THR A 62 4.36 6.85 15.34
CA THR A 62 5.19 7.95 14.84
C THR A 62 5.81 7.70 13.46
N LYS A 63 5.37 6.65 12.74
CA LYS A 63 5.85 6.43 11.37
C LYS A 63 5.49 7.61 10.46
N ALA A 64 6.36 7.87 9.48
CA ALA A 64 6.21 8.97 8.52
C ALA A 64 4.78 9.07 7.96
N PRO A 65 4.17 10.24 8.02
CA PRO A 65 2.83 10.47 7.47
C PRO A 65 2.84 10.45 5.94
N GLY A 66 1.65 10.39 5.35
CA GLY A 66 1.45 10.65 3.93
C GLY A 66 1.34 12.15 3.62
N PRO A 67 0.87 12.50 2.41
CA PRO A 67 0.73 13.89 1.95
C PRO A 67 -0.15 14.76 2.84
N ASN A 68 -1.11 14.18 3.56
CA ASN A 68 -1.99 14.89 4.49
C ASN A 68 -1.31 15.30 5.81
N GLY A 69 -0.05 14.89 6.04
CA GLY A 69 0.71 15.23 7.24
C GLY A 69 0.28 14.50 8.52
N ILE A 70 -0.74 13.63 8.46
CA ILE A 70 -1.33 12.97 9.63
C ILE A 70 -0.72 11.58 9.81
N ASN A 71 -0.13 11.32 10.97
CA ASN A 71 0.45 10.02 11.32
C ASN A 71 -0.58 9.10 12.01
N ALA A 72 -0.18 7.83 12.25
CA ALA A 72 -1.06 6.85 12.87
C ALA A 72 -1.45 7.22 14.32
N LEU A 73 -0.58 7.92 15.05
CA LEU A 73 -0.84 8.36 16.42
C LEU A 73 -2.11 9.20 16.54
N PHE A 74 -2.34 10.11 15.57
CA PHE A 74 -3.56 10.93 15.56
C PHE A 74 -4.80 10.04 15.50
N TYR A 75 -4.85 9.11 14.55
CA TYR A 75 -5.99 8.20 14.39
C TYR A 75 -6.18 7.27 15.60
N GLN A 76 -5.08 6.77 16.18
CA GLN A 76 -5.13 5.94 17.39
C GLN A 76 -5.68 6.72 18.60
N LYS A 77 -5.19 7.95 18.80
CA LYS A 77 -5.59 8.80 19.94
C LYS A 77 -7.04 9.27 19.82
N PHE A 78 -7.47 9.62 18.63
CA PHE A 78 -8.81 10.16 18.37
C PHE A 78 -9.76 9.14 17.72
N TRP A 79 -9.48 7.84 17.89
CA TRP A 79 -10.29 6.78 17.30
C TRP A 79 -11.77 6.88 17.65
N HIS A 80 -12.11 7.28 18.86
CA HIS A 80 -13.48 7.49 19.32
C HIS A 80 -14.23 8.60 18.55
N ILE A 81 -13.52 9.47 17.86
CA ILE A 81 -14.11 10.53 17.02
C ILE A 81 -14.09 10.15 15.56
N VAL A 82 -12.92 9.71 15.04
CA VAL A 82 -12.71 9.52 13.60
C VAL A 82 -12.93 8.08 13.15
N GLY A 83 -13.06 7.14 14.07
CA GLY A 83 -13.05 5.69 13.79
C GLY A 83 -14.11 5.24 12.81
N ASN A 84 -15.34 5.76 12.94
CA ASN A 84 -16.44 5.40 12.04
C ASN A 84 -16.12 5.83 10.60
N GLY A 85 -15.72 7.09 10.39
CA GLY A 85 -15.38 7.57 9.04
C GLY A 85 -14.18 6.86 8.41
N VAL A 86 -13.16 6.50 9.23
CA VAL A 86 -12.04 5.68 8.75
C VAL A 86 -12.49 4.28 8.37
N THR A 87 -13.33 3.66 9.20
CA THR A 87 -13.87 2.32 8.95
C THR A 87 -14.69 2.29 7.67
N ASP A 88 -15.62 3.24 7.51
CA ASP A 88 -16.47 3.33 6.33
C ASP A 88 -15.63 3.50 5.05
N ALA A 89 -14.64 4.39 5.06
CA ALA A 89 -13.77 4.62 3.90
C ALA A 89 -12.92 3.38 3.53
N VAL A 90 -12.44 2.63 4.54
CA VAL A 90 -11.67 1.41 4.33
C VAL A 90 -12.55 0.28 3.80
N LEU A 91 -13.71 0.06 4.41
CA LEU A 91 -14.63 -1.00 4.01
C LEU A 91 -15.26 -0.73 2.65
N ASP A 92 -15.60 0.52 2.33
CA ASP A 92 -16.08 0.90 1.00
C ASP A 92 -15.06 0.50 -0.08
N PHE A 93 -13.80 0.88 0.09
CA PHE A 93 -12.75 0.46 -0.84
C PHE A 93 -12.62 -1.07 -0.94
N LEU A 94 -12.61 -1.78 0.19
CA LEU A 94 -12.42 -3.24 0.19
C LEU A 94 -13.59 -4.00 -0.46
N HIS A 95 -14.79 -3.41 -0.48
CA HIS A 95 -15.97 -3.99 -1.12
C HIS A 95 -16.11 -3.59 -2.60
N THR A 96 -15.80 -2.33 -2.92
CA THR A 96 -16.06 -1.77 -4.26
C THR A 96 -14.84 -1.74 -5.16
N GLY A 97 -13.64 -1.76 -4.57
CA GLY A 97 -12.38 -1.51 -5.27
C GLY A 97 -12.17 -0.03 -5.66
N HIS A 98 -13.11 0.86 -5.31
CA HIS A 98 -13.02 2.27 -5.68
C HIS A 98 -12.25 3.07 -4.62
N MET A 99 -11.08 3.58 -5.01
CA MET A 99 -10.24 4.39 -4.13
C MET A 99 -10.46 5.89 -4.38
N VAL A 100 -10.80 6.62 -3.33
CA VAL A 100 -10.87 8.09 -3.40
C VAL A 100 -9.48 8.65 -3.77
N PRO A 101 -9.36 9.49 -4.83
CA PRO A 101 -8.06 9.98 -5.31
C PRO A 101 -7.19 10.62 -4.24
N ALA A 102 -7.78 11.39 -3.31
CA ALA A 102 -7.06 12.01 -2.20
C ALA A 102 -6.41 11.00 -1.24
N ILE A 103 -7.00 9.81 -1.07
CA ILE A 103 -6.43 8.74 -0.24
C ILE A 103 -5.29 8.04 -0.99
N ASN A 104 -5.43 7.87 -2.30
CA ASN A 104 -4.44 7.21 -3.16
C ASN A 104 -3.22 8.10 -3.48
N TYR A 105 -3.35 9.42 -3.32
CA TYR A 105 -2.24 10.34 -3.57
C TYR A 105 -1.10 10.08 -2.59
N THR A 106 0.14 9.99 -3.10
CA THR A 106 1.33 9.71 -2.30
C THR A 106 2.52 10.57 -2.74
N HIS A 107 3.38 10.93 -1.80
CA HIS A 107 4.67 11.51 -2.11
C HIS A 107 5.72 10.41 -2.27
N ILE A 108 6.52 10.51 -3.32
CA ILE A 108 7.70 9.66 -3.50
C ILE A 108 8.92 10.45 -3.07
N VAL A 109 9.63 9.96 -2.05
CA VAL A 109 10.91 10.50 -1.61
C VAL A 109 12.05 9.61 -2.04
N LEU A 110 13.15 10.24 -2.48
CA LEU A 110 14.34 9.54 -2.95
C LEU A 110 15.36 9.45 -1.83
N ILE A 111 15.65 8.23 -1.37
CA ILE A 111 16.64 7.97 -0.32
C ILE A 111 17.91 7.43 -0.95
N PRO A 112 19.09 8.07 -0.72
CA PRO A 112 20.35 7.58 -1.24
C PRO A 112 20.69 6.18 -0.73
N LYS A 113 21.09 5.29 -1.64
CA LYS A 113 21.65 3.95 -1.32
C LYS A 113 23.13 4.02 -0.96
N VAL A 114 23.81 5.06 -1.41
CA VAL A 114 25.26 5.27 -1.27
C VAL A 114 25.57 6.66 -0.75
N LYS A 115 26.74 6.87 -0.13
CA LYS A 115 27.12 8.15 0.49
C LYS A 115 27.22 9.34 -0.48
N LYS A 116 27.54 9.10 -1.76
CA LYS A 116 27.67 10.11 -2.81
C LYS A 116 26.94 9.65 -4.07
N PRO A 117 25.60 9.78 -4.14
CA PRO A 117 24.83 9.35 -5.29
C PRO A 117 25.17 10.22 -6.50
N LYS A 118 25.37 9.60 -7.66
CA LYS A 118 25.68 10.28 -8.91
C LYS A 118 24.64 10.06 -10.01
N LYS A 119 23.78 9.06 -9.86
CA LYS A 119 22.76 8.67 -10.85
C LYS A 119 21.45 8.26 -10.15
N MET A 120 20.34 8.30 -10.86
CA MET A 120 19.01 7.95 -10.29
C MET A 120 18.95 6.53 -9.73
N ALA A 121 19.68 5.59 -10.31
CA ALA A 121 19.79 4.23 -9.80
C ALA A 121 20.41 4.13 -8.39
N ASP A 122 21.12 5.16 -7.94
CA ASP A 122 21.72 5.22 -6.60
C ASP A 122 20.69 5.62 -5.51
N PHE A 123 19.46 5.90 -5.88
CA PHE A 123 18.38 6.23 -4.96
C PHE A 123 17.35 5.11 -4.87
N ARG A 124 16.67 5.03 -3.71
CA ARG A 124 15.47 4.22 -3.48
C ARG A 124 14.26 5.13 -3.46
N PRO A 125 13.26 4.91 -4.33
CA PRO A 125 11.99 5.58 -4.19
C PRO A 125 11.24 4.97 -3.00
N ILE A 126 10.80 5.81 -2.06
CA ILE A 126 9.98 5.43 -0.92
C ILE A 126 8.66 6.18 -1.02
N SER A 127 7.56 5.44 -1.07
CA SER A 127 6.22 6.00 -1.10
C SER A 127 5.74 6.33 0.32
N LEU A 128 5.40 7.60 0.53
CA LEU A 128 4.80 8.10 1.78
C LEU A 128 3.28 8.15 1.62
N CYS A 129 2.63 7.00 1.82
CA CYS A 129 1.19 6.86 1.69
C CYS A 129 0.45 7.38 2.93
N ASN A 130 -0.81 7.80 2.75
CA ASN A 130 -1.73 8.15 3.83
C ASN A 130 -2.00 6.94 4.75
N VAL A 131 -2.37 7.20 6.00
CA VAL A 131 -2.63 6.15 7.00
C VAL A 131 -3.77 5.23 6.55
N ILE A 132 -4.84 5.76 5.96
CA ILE A 132 -5.97 4.96 5.47
C ILE A 132 -5.50 3.97 4.42
N TYR A 133 -4.68 4.39 3.44
CA TYR A 133 -4.08 3.49 2.45
C TYR A 133 -3.24 2.39 3.11
N LYS A 134 -2.47 2.74 4.15
CA LYS A 134 -1.67 1.76 4.91
C LYS A 134 -2.52 0.75 5.66
N ILE A 135 -3.68 1.16 6.21
CA ILE A 135 -4.64 0.25 6.83
C ILE A 135 -5.13 -0.78 5.82
N ILE A 136 -5.62 -0.31 4.66
CA ILE A 136 -6.10 -1.17 3.58
C ILE A 136 -5.03 -2.20 3.17
N SER A 137 -3.83 -1.70 2.85
CA SER A 137 -2.71 -2.57 2.46
C SER A 137 -2.36 -3.60 3.54
N LYS A 138 -2.43 -3.21 4.81
CA LYS A 138 -2.11 -4.09 5.94
C LYS A 138 -3.17 -5.16 6.16
N ILE A 139 -4.46 -4.85 5.97
CA ILE A 139 -5.55 -5.83 5.98
C ILE A 139 -5.29 -6.91 4.93
N LEU A 140 -5.05 -6.50 3.69
CA LEU A 140 -4.79 -7.42 2.58
C LEU A 140 -3.55 -8.29 2.85
N VAL A 141 -2.44 -7.68 3.27
CA VAL A 141 -1.21 -8.41 3.60
C VAL A 141 -1.40 -9.39 4.74
N ASN A 142 -2.13 -9.03 5.79
CA ASN A 142 -2.35 -9.92 6.93
C ASN A 142 -3.21 -11.14 6.55
N ARG A 143 -4.23 -10.96 5.69
CA ARG A 143 -4.99 -12.09 5.14
C ARG A 143 -4.12 -12.98 4.27
N LEU A 144 -3.32 -12.39 3.37
CA LEU A 144 -2.41 -13.16 2.52
C LEU A 144 -1.38 -13.96 3.34
N LYS A 145 -0.86 -13.41 4.43
CA LYS A 145 0.08 -14.11 5.31
C LYS A 145 -0.47 -15.38 5.95
N LEU A 146 -1.79 -15.49 6.07
CA LEU A 146 -2.41 -16.70 6.63
C LEU A 146 -2.33 -17.89 5.66
N ILE A 147 -2.14 -17.62 4.37
CA ILE A 147 -2.15 -18.63 3.30
C ILE A 147 -0.80 -18.77 2.58
N LEU A 148 0.09 -17.79 2.73
CA LEU A 148 1.44 -17.86 2.15
C LEU A 148 2.36 -18.65 3.10
N PRO A 149 3.22 -19.52 2.56
CA PRO A 149 4.21 -20.29 3.34
C PRO A 149 5.29 -19.40 3.95
#